data_bb2744fdedad2e63150b8b8a02c575cf
#
_entry.id   bb2744fdedad2e63150b8b8a02c575cf
#
_cell.length_a   1.000
_cell.length_b   1.000
_cell.length_c   1.000
_cell.angle_alpha   90.00
_cell.angle_beta   90.00
_cell.angle_gamma   90.00
#
_symmetry.space_group_name_H-M   'P 1'
#
loop_
_entity.id
_entity.type
_entity.pdbx_description
1 polymer ?
#
loop_
_entity_poly.entity_id
_entity_poly.type
_entity_poly.pdbx_seq_one_letter_code
_entity_poly.pdbx_strand_id
1 'polypeptide(L)'
;EYQITIPELGTIQAQTTPITILTSNRTRELNDAIKRRCLYHWLDYPSRKRELEILQVMLPNAPEKLTAQIALFVSRLRESSVREQFTRAPGIAESIEWAKALIAMDTLVIDPEIVHDTAGILFKQRDDISSLNDQLVSDLLTPEII
;
A
#
# COMPACT_ATOMS: atom_id res chain seq x y z
N GLU A 1 -21.67 -24.17 -18.04
CA GLU A 1 -22.04 -23.29 -19.18
C GLU A 1 -21.87 -21.85 -18.77
N TYR A 2 -21.24 -21.06 -19.64
CA TYR A 2 -20.94 -19.64 -19.37
C TYR A 2 -22.12 -18.80 -19.89
N GLN A 3 -23.16 -18.64 -19.04
CA GLN A 3 -24.36 -17.90 -19.38
C GLN A 3 -24.86 -17.09 -18.17
N ILE A 4 -25.51 -15.99 -18.44
CA ILE A 4 -26.19 -15.14 -17.47
C ILE A 4 -27.62 -14.88 -17.93
N THR A 5 -28.58 -14.98 -17.03
CA THR A 5 -29.97 -14.64 -17.31
C THR A 5 -30.30 -13.31 -16.65
N ILE A 6 -30.72 -12.35 -17.48
CA ILE A 6 -31.15 -11.02 -17.04
C ILE A 6 -32.67 -10.99 -17.31
N PRO A 7 -33.55 -10.71 -16.31
CA PRO A 7 -34.98 -10.80 -16.45
C PRO A 7 -35.55 -10.04 -17.66
N GLU A 8 -34.98 -8.87 -17.97
CA GLU A 8 -35.46 -8.01 -19.06
C GLU A 8 -34.84 -8.32 -20.43
N LEU A 9 -33.71 -9.03 -20.46
CA LEU A 9 -32.92 -9.29 -21.68
C LEU A 9 -32.85 -10.77 -22.06
N GLY A 10 -33.36 -11.67 -21.19
CA GLY A 10 -33.26 -13.10 -21.39
C GLY A 10 -31.88 -13.66 -21.04
N THR A 11 -31.57 -14.85 -21.56
CA THR A 11 -30.29 -15.54 -21.30
C THR A 11 -29.26 -15.16 -22.35
N ILE A 12 -28.17 -14.60 -21.89
CA ILE A 12 -26.99 -14.27 -22.70
C ILE A 12 -25.95 -15.37 -22.50
N GLN A 13 -25.49 -15.99 -23.56
CA GLN A 13 -24.48 -17.04 -23.54
C GLN A 13 -23.16 -16.49 -24.08
N ALA A 14 -22.05 -16.79 -23.39
CA ALA A 14 -20.72 -16.41 -23.86
C ALA A 14 -20.34 -17.24 -25.10
N GLN A 15 -19.81 -16.57 -26.12
CA GLN A 15 -19.32 -17.23 -27.33
C GLN A 15 -17.94 -17.90 -27.10
N THR A 16 -17.17 -17.40 -26.15
CA THR A 16 -15.86 -17.93 -25.75
C THR A 16 -15.80 -18.02 -24.23
N THR A 17 -14.97 -18.92 -23.69
CA THR A 17 -14.75 -19.01 -22.26
C THR A 17 -14.12 -17.74 -21.71
N PRO A 18 -14.81 -17.01 -20.81
CA PRO A 18 -14.24 -15.78 -20.24
C PRO A 18 -13.11 -16.09 -19.28
N ILE A 19 -12.05 -15.29 -19.34
CA ILE A 19 -11.00 -15.26 -18.31
C ILE A 19 -11.43 -14.26 -17.25
N THR A 20 -11.59 -14.73 -16.01
CA THR A 20 -12.02 -13.90 -14.88
C THR A 20 -10.91 -13.74 -13.87
N ILE A 21 -10.57 -12.51 -13.51
CA ILE A 21 -9.62 -12.17 -12.46
C ILE A 21 -10.38 -11.49 -11.33
N LEU A 22 -10.33 -12.10 -10.12
CA LEU A 22 -10.93 -11.54 -8.92
C LEU A 22 -9.84 -10.94 -8.04
N THR A 23 -10.02 -9.71 -7.61
CA THR A 23 -9.11 -9.05 -6.64
C THR A 23 -9.82 -8.82 -5.32
N SER A 24 -9.10 -8.95 -4.22
CA SER A 24 -9.61 -8.70 -2.87
C SER A 24 -8.55 -8.01 -2.03
N ASN A 25 -8.96 -6.96 -1.31
CA ASN A 25 -8.13 -6.27 -0.31
C ASN A 25 -8.31 -6.79 1.12
N ARG A 26 -8.98 -7.95 1.30
CA ARG A 26 -9.28 -8.58 2.59
C ARG A 26 -10.19 -7.81 3.54
N THR A 27 -10.87 -6.77 3.13
CA THR A 27 -11.88 -6.12 3.98
C THR A 27 -13.02 -7.06 4.35
N ARG A 28 -13.24 -8.10 3.53
CA ARG A 28 -14.15 -9.22 3.81
C ARG A 28 -13.47 -10.54 3.44
N GLU A 29 -13.66 -11.56 4.23
CA GLU A 29 -13.21 -12.90 3.85
C GLU A 29 -13.94 -13.36 2.58
N LEU A 30 -13.14 -13.83 1.62
CA LEU A 30 -13.69 -14.48 0.45
C LEU A 30 -14.33 -15.82 0.87
N ASN A 31 -15.55 -16.06 0.42
CA ASN A 31 -16.24 -17.32 0.64
C ASN A 31 -15.39 -18.49 0.13
N ASP A 32 -15.30 -19.54 0.93
CA ASP A 32 -14.53 -20.75 0.60
C ASP A 32 -14.96 -21.38 -0.73
N ALA A 33 -16.23 -21.26 -1.10
CA ALA A 33 -16.73 -21.75 -2.39
C ALA A 33 -16.07 -21.02 -3.59
N ILE A 34 -15.75 -19.74 -3.45
CA ILE A 34 -15.02 -18.96 -4.46
C ILE A 34 -13.55 -19.38 -4.46
N LYS A 35 -12.92 -19.46 -3.28
CA LYS A 35 -11.51 -19.85 -3.15
C LYS A 35 -11.22 -21.21 -3.80
N ARG A 36 -12.10 -22.20 -3.60
CA ARG A 36 -11.96 -23.57 -4.16
C ARG A 36 -12.10 -23.63 -5.68
N ARG A 37 -12.69 -22.61 -6.30
CA ARG A 37 -12.93 -22.56 -7.75
C ARG A 37 -11.95 -21.67 -8.50
N CYS A 38 -11.02 -21.00 -7.79
CA CYS A 38 -10.05 -20.09 -8.34
C CYS A 38 -8.62 -20.57 -8.07
N LEU A 39 -7.71 -20.22 -8.97
CA LEU A 39 -6.30 -20.22 -8.63
C LEU A 39 -6.05 -19.02 -7.73
N TYR A 40 -5.52 -19.27 -6.55
CA TYR A 40 -5.28 -18.24 -5.55
C TYR A 40 -3.83 -17.80 -5.57
N HIS A 41 -3.62 -16.48 -5.69
CA HIS A 41 -2.30 -15.89 -5.59
C HIS A 41 -2.31 -14.76 -4.56
N TRP A 42 -1.35 -14.79 -3.68
CA TRP A 42 -1.16 -13.80 -2.64
C TRP A 42 -0.15 -12.74 -3.09
N LEU A 43 -0.52 -11.47 -2.99
CA LEU A 43 0.38 -10.35 -3.24
C LEU A 43 0.79 -9.74 -1.89
N ASP A 44 2.06 -9.92 -1.53
CA ASP A 44 2.65 -9.26 -0.39
C ASP A 44 3.02 -7.81 -0.68
N TYR A 45 3.38 -7.07 0.37
CA TYR A 45 3.99 -5.76 0.22
C TYR A 45 5.27 -5.86 -0.61
N PRO A 46 5.57 -4.86 -1.45
CA PRO A 46 6.82 -4.84 -2.19
C PRO A 46 8.02 -4.75 -1.23
N SER A 47 9.15 -5.33 -1.62
CA SER A 47 10.41 -5.08 -0.95
C SER A 47 10.81 -3.60 -1.05
N ARG A 48 11.66 -3.10 -0.13
CA ARG A 48 12.18 -1.72 -0.16
C ARG A 48 12.73 -1.33 -1.54
N LYS A 49 13.52 -2.22 -2.16
CA LYS A 49 14.08 -1.99 -3.49
C LYS A 49 12.97 -1.83 -4.52
N ARG A 50 11.98 -2.72 -4.51
CA ARG A 50 10.86 -2.66 -5.46
C ARG A 50 9.99 -1.42 -5.23
N GLU A 51 9.78 -1.02 -4.00
CA GLU A 51 9.05 0.21 -3.68
C GLU A 51 9.75 1.46 -4.20
N LEU A 52 11.07 1.54 -4.02
CA LEU A 52 11.88 2.62 -4.58
C LEU A 52 11.77 2.68 -6.11
N GLU A 53 11.88 1.54 -6.80
CA GLU A 53 11.70 1.47 -8.25
C GLU A 53 10.31 1.98 -8.67
N ILE A 54 9.26 1.58 -7.94
CA ILE A 54 7.88 2.04 -8.22
C ILE A 54 7.77 3.55 -8.03
N LEU A 55 8.28 4.08 -6.92
CA LEU A 55 8.27 5.53 -6.64
C LEU A 55 9.00 6.31 -7.74
N GLN A 56 10.16 5.85 -8.20
CA GLN A 56 10.93 6.49 -9.27
C GLN A 56 10.19 6.49 -10.61
N VAL A 57 9.50 5.38 -10.95
CA VAL A 57 8.70 5.29 -12.18
C VAL A 57 7.46 6.19 -12.11
N MET A 58 6.78 6.19 -10.97
CA MET A 58 5.54 6.96 -10.77
C MET A 58 5.79 8.46 -10.60
N LEU A 59 6.96 8.84 -10.10
CA LEU A 59 7.35 10.22 -9.78
C LEU A 59 8.75 10.53 -10.35
N PRO A 60 8.89 10.59 -11.69
CA PRO A 60 10.20 10.69 -12.33
C PRO A 60 10.97 11.97 -12.01
N ASN A 61 10.29 13.02 -11.57
CA ASN A 61 10.89 14.29 -11.19
C ASN A 61 11.12 14.43 -9.67
N ALA A 62 10.83 13.40 -8.89
CA ALA A 62 11.05 13.43 -7.44
C ALA A 62 12.54 13.37 -7.09
N PRO A 63 12.99 14.09 -6.05
CA PRO A 63 14.36 13.96 -5.55
C PRO A 63 14.65 12.52 -5.12
N GLU A 64 15.74 11.92 -5.63
CA GLU A 64 16.12 10.54 -5.30
C GLU A 64 16.29 10.32 -3.79
N LYS A 65 16.84 11.31 -3.09
CA LYS A 65 17.02 11.24 -1.64
C LYS A 65 15.68 11.12 -0.92
N LEU A 66 14.67 11.87 -1.35
CA LEU A 66 13.34 11.85 -0.76
C LEU A 66 12.66 10.50 -1.01
N THR A 67 12.67 10.00 -2.25
CA THR A 67 12.06 8.70 -2.59
C THR A 67 12.75 7.54 -1.86
N ALA A 68 14.07 7.60 -1.67
CA ALA A 68 14.82 6.62 -0.90
C ALA A 68 14.45 6.65 0.60
N GLN A 69 14.26 7.84 1.19
CA GLN A 69 13.79 7.98 2.57
C GLN A 69 12.36 7.45 2.75
N ILE A 70 11.45 7.74 1.82
CA ILE A 70 10.09 7.21 1.84
C ILE A 70 10.10 5.68 1.80
N ALA A 71 10.82 5.09 0.84
CA ALA A 71 10.92 3.64 0.70
C ALA A 71 11.52 2.98 1.95
N LEU A 72 12.52 3.59 2.57
CA LEU A 72 13.10 3.11 3.83
C LEU A 72 12.08 3.18 4.97
N PHE A 73 11.48 4.33 5.19
CA PHE A 73 10.53 4.57 6.28
C PHE A 73 9.35 3.60 6.19
N VAL A 74 8.72 3.49 5.01
CA VAL A 74 7.57 2.61 4.83
C VAL A 74 7.95 1.13 4.92
N SER A 75 9.14 0.72 4.43
CA SER A 75 9.58 -0.66 4.59
C SER A 75 9.74 -1.05 6.06
N ARG A 76 10.28 -0.15 6.89
CA ARG A 76 10.42 -0.34 8.35
C ARG A 76 9.07 -0.40 9.08
N LEU A 77 8.09 0.42 8.68
CA LEU A 77 6.71 0.33 9.19
C LEU A 77 6.08 -1.04 8.94
N ARG A 78 6.55 -1.77 7.94
CA ARG A 78 6.04 -3.10 7.55
C ARG A 78 6.82 -4.25 8.18
N GLU A 79 7.93 -3.99 8.87
CA GLU A 79 8.65 -5.00 9.64
C GLU A 79 7.78 -5.55 10.76
N SER A 80 7.84 -6.85 10.99
CA SER A 80 6.91 -7.56 11.88
C SER A 80 6.79 -6.92 13.26
N SER A 81 7.93 -6.54 13.85
CA SER A 81 7.99 -5.92 15.19
C SER A 81 7.32 -4.55 15.29
N VAL A 82 7.29 -3.79 14.20
CA VAL A 82 6.66 -2.47 14.13
C VAL A 82 5.22 -2.59 13.66
N ARG A 83 4.98 -3.41 12.66
CA ARG A 83 3.68 -3.62 12.03
C ARG A 83 2.59 -4.04 13.02
N GLU A 84 2.92 -4.82 14.03
CA GLU A 84 1.98 -5.30 15.06
C GLU A 84 1.38 -4.15 15.88
N GLN A 85 1.99 -2.97 15.86
CA GLN A 85 1.49 -1.77 16.55
C GLN A 85 0.38 -1.05 15.77
N PHE A 86 0.14 -1.46 14.52
CA PHE A 86 -0.82 -0.84 13.61
C PHE A 86 -1.90 -1.81 13.18
N THR A 87 -3.12 -1.32 13.04
CA THR A 87 -4.24 -2.08 12.46
C THR A 87 -3.91 -2.51 11.03
N ARG A 88 -3.30 -1.59 10.27
CA ARG A 88 -2.87 -1.83 8.90
C ARG A 88 -1.65 -0.98 8.54
N ALA A 89 -0.58 -1.64 8.15
CA ALA A 89 0.57 -0.95 7.58
C ALA A 89 0.22 -0.29 6.23
N PRO A 90 0.83 0.87 5.90
CA PRO A 90 0.59 1.56 4.63
C PRO A 90 0.96 0.68 3.43
N GLY A 91 0.15 0.71 2.38
CA GLY A 91 0.43 0.06 1.10
C GLY A 91 1.21 0.96 0.15
N ILE A 92 1.45 0.47 -1.08
CA ILE A 92 2.18 1.25 -2.11
C ILE A 92 1.41 2.49 -2.55
N ALA A 93 0.06 2.45 -2.53
CA ALA A 93 -0.75 3.60 -2.88
C ALA A 93 -0.55 4.75 -1.88
N GLU A 94 -0.55 4.44 -0.58
CA GLU A 94 -0.30 5.40 0.47
C GLU A 94 1.12 5.99 0.37
N SER A 95 2.12 5.17 0.03
CA SER A 95 3.50 5.65 -0.19
C SER A 95 3.59 6.65 -1.35
N ILE A 96 2.90 6.37 -2.46
CA ILE A 96 2.88 7.27 -3.63
C ILE A 96 2.17 8.58 -3.29
N GLU A 97 1.02 8.53 -2.62
CA GLU A 97 0.28 9.73 -2.23
C GLU A 97 1.07 10.56 -1.21
N TRP A 98 1.75 9.92 -0.27
CA TRP A 98 2.62 10.60 0.67
C TRP A 98 3.79 11.29 -0.04
N ALA A 99 4.45 10.60 -0.97
CA ALA A 99 5.50 11.18 -1.78
C ALA A 99 5.03 12.41 -2.56
N LYS A 100 3.85 12.36 -3.19
CA LYS A 100 3.25 13.49 -3.89
C LYS A 100 3.01 14.69 -2.96
N ALA A 101 2.49 14.44 -1.77
CA ALA A 101 2.24 15.49 -0.79
C ALA A 101 3.54 16.14 -0.33
N LEU A 102 4.57 15.36 -0.01
CA LEU A 102 5.89 15.86 0.40
C LEU A 102 6.54 16.71 -0.71
N ILE A 103 6.44 16.27 -1.97
CA ILE A 103 6.93 17.05 -3.12
C ILE A 103 6.15 18.37 -3.26
N ALA A 104 4.83 18.35 -3.11
CA ALA A 104 4.00 19.55 -3.18
C ALA A 104 4.27 20.55 -2.03
N MET A 105 4.82 20.06 -0.91
CA MET A 105 5.28 20.86 0.23
C MET A 105 6.75 21.32 0.10
N ASP A 106 7.40 21.08 -1.05
CA ASP A 106 8.81 21.35 -1.28
C ASP A 106 9.76 20.68 -0.25
N THR A 107 9.35 19.52 0.29
CA THR A 107 10.12 18.78 1.27
C THR A 107 11.30 18.09 0.60
N LEU A 108 12.51 18.36 1.07
CA LEU A 108 13.74 17.72 0.58
C LEU A 108 14.22 16.57 1.46
N VAL A 109 13.89 16.60 2.74
CA VAL A 109 14.29 15.62 3.75
C VAL A 109 13.14 15.42 4.72
N ILE A 110 12.86 14.16 5.04
CA ILE A 110 11.82 13.82 6.01
C ILE A 110 12.40 13.91 7.41
N ASP A 111 11.73 14.65 8.27
CA ASP A 111 11.98 14.76 9.70
C ASP A 111 10.74 14.31 10.52
N PRO A 112 10.84 14.16 11.85
CA PRO A 112 9.72 13.73 12.68
C PRO A 112 8.49 14.64 12.61
N GLU A 113 8.66 15.96 12.52
CA GLU A 113 7.56 16.93 12.45
C GLU A 113 6.74 16.72 11.18
N ILE A 114 7.40 16.61 10.03
CA ILE A 114 6.77 16.32 8.74
C ILE A 114 6.03 14.98 8.77
N VAL A 115 6.59 13.94 9.42
CA VAL A 115 5.91 12.65 9.55
C VAL A 115 4.61 12.80 10.33
N HIS A 116 4.63 13.50 11.46
CA HIS A 116 3.43 13.73 12.27
C HIS A 116 2.37 14.55 11.54
N ASP A 117 2.76 15.62 10.88
CA ASP A 117 1.86 16.51 10.14
C ASP A 117 1.20 15.80 8.95
N THR A 118 1.87 14.82 8.36
CA THR A 118 1.41 14.11 7.18
C THR A 118 0.97 12.66 7.44
N ALA A 119 0.99 12.21 8.70
CA ALA A 119 0.65 10.84 9.10
C ALA A 119 -0.73 10.38 8.61
N GLY A 120 -1.70 11.30 8.50
CA GLY A 120 -3.04 11.01 7.98
C GLY A 120 -3.09 10.58 6.51
N ILE A 121 -1.99 10.75 5.76
CA ILE A 121 -1.88 10.22 4.40
C ILE A 121 -1.54 8.73 4.44
N LEU A 122 -0.65 8.32 5.33
CA LEU A 122 -0.22 6.93 5.50
C LEU A 122 -1.26 6.08 6.24
N PHE A 123 -1.91 6.65 7.26
CA PHE A 123 -2.84 5.96 8.13
C PHE A 123 -4.22 6.60 8.10
N LYS A 124 -5.26 5.77 8.07
CA LYS A 124 -6.66 6.22 8.03
C LYS A 124 -7.40 6.00 9.35
N GLN A 125 -6.74 5.37 10.32
CA GLN A 125 -7.27 5.12 11.66
C GLN A 125 -6.58 6.04 12.66
N ARG A 126 -7.37 6.65 13.54
CA ARG A 126 -6.84 7.55 14.58
C ARG A 126 -5.85 6.85 15.51
N ASP A 127 -6.14 5.60 15.85
CA ASP A 127 -5.31 4.80 16.75
C ASP A 127 -3.94 4.50 16.11
N ASP A 128 -3.92 4.22 14.81
CA ASP A 128 -2.67 4.01 14.05
C ASP A 128 -1.81 5.30 14.03
N ILE A 129 -2.44 6.46 13.80
CA ILE A 129 -1.74 7.76 13.86
C ILE A 129 -1.18 8.01 15.26
N SER A 130 -1.95 7.70 16.30
CA SER A 130 -1.52 7.87 17.70
C SER A 130 -0.39 6.92 18.10
N SER A 131 -0.24 5.77 17.42
CA SER A 131 0.85 4.82 17.62
C SER A 131 2.19 5.33 17.07
N LEU A 132 2.20 6.30 16.17
CA LEU A 132 3.40 6.99 15.71
C LEU A 132 3.90 7.98 16.77
N ASN A 133 4.53 7.49 17.81
CA ASN A 133 5.17 8.37 18.80
C ASN A 133 6.55 8.83 18.33
N ASP A 134 7.09 9.89 18.98
CA ASP A 134 8.36 10.52 18.59
C ASP A 134 9.55 9.54 18.58
N GLN A 135 9.59 8.60 19.52
CA GLN A 135 10.65 7.60 19.59
C GLN A 135 10.61 6.68 18.39
N LEU A 136 9.42 6.13 18.08
CA LEU A 136 9.24 5.23 16.94
C LEU A 136 9.59 5.94 15.63
N VAL A 137 9.11 7.17 15.43
CA VAL A 137 9.40 7.94 14.22
C VAL A 137 10.90 8.20 14.08
N SER A 138 11.58 8.57 15.16
CA SER A 138 13.03 8.78 15.16
C SER A 138 13.79 7.50 14.82
N ASP A 139 13.37 6.35 15.34
CA ASP A 139 13.96 5.04 15.04
C ASP A 139 13.77 4.66 13.57
N LEU A 140 12.56 4.92 13.04
CA LEU A 140 12.23 4.66 11.63
C LEU A 140 13.00 5.54 10.65
N LEU A 141 13.34 6.77 11.04
CA LEU A 141 14.10 7.72 10.22
C LEU A 141 15.62 7.55 10.34
N THR A 142 16.11 6.83 11.35
CA THR A 142 17.56 6.64 11.56
C THR A 142 18.22 6.02 10.32
N PRO A 143 19.30 6.61 9.76
CA PRO A 143 20.00 6.00 8.64
C PRO A 143 20.55 4.62 8.99
N GLU A 144 20.54 3.69 8.03
CA GLU A 144 21.27 2.43 8.19
C GLU A 144 22.77 2.76 8.26
N ILE A 145 23.40 2.38 9.35
CA ILE A 145 24.87 2.41 9.46
C ILE A 145 25.37 1.26 8.59
N ILE A 146 25.95 1.58 7.44
CA ILE A 146 26.60 0.61 6.54
C ILE A 146 27.95 0.22 7.16
#